data_f724e598e55bcad9a58a3d6eaf70bfe5
#
_entry.id   f724e598e55bcad9a58a3d6eaf70bfe5
#
_cell.length_a   1.000
_cell.length_b   1.000
_cell.length_c   1.000
_cell.angle_alpha   90.00
_cell.angle_beta   90.00
_cell.angle_gamma   90.00
#
_symmetry.space_group_name_H-M   'P 1'
#
loop_
_entity.id
_entity.type
_entity.pdbx_description
1 polymer ?
#
loop_
_entity_poly.entity_id
_entity_poly.type
_entity_poly.pdbx_seq_one_letter_code
_entity_poly.pdbx_strand_id
1 'polypeptide(L)'
;MLIGLLMFLPLLRLIRPWLGAAIAAAAMSQLPAHALTAEQALAMADGDNNSRIAAMQDAVAHGDAARVAQFLNALRDGEVQHGEGRAFIVRGGAAIDPVSGTATSLPAAAEDARTNNRLRREIANALAELNLWVGTDSERLEAARAMLKGANPDRLATLEKALAQEKHEAVRAELELARSAALLGSADAAQRMAAAVQLAQKASPQTRLLLNEQLSSEQDSTPLQHDL
;
A
#
# COMPACT_ATOMS: atom_id res chain seq x y z
N MET A 1 56.48 -60.35 -20.08
CA MET A 1 56.31 -59.69 -21.37
C MET A 1 55.05 -58.85 -21.21
N LEU A 2 55.14 -57.75 -20.75
CA LEU A 2 55.29 -56.38 -21.22
C LEU A 2 54.72 -56.10 -22.60
N ILE A 3 53.97 -55.04 -22.70
CA ILE A 3 53.52 -54.23 -23.83
C ILE A 3 52.00 -54.32 -24.08
N GLY A 4 51.31 -53.23 -23.76
CA GLY A 4 49.96 -53.00 -24.23
C GLY A 4 49.09 -52.04 -23.43
N LEU A 5 49.69 -51.09 -22.70
CA LEU A 5 48.95 -50.10 -21.96
C LEU A 5 49.47 -48.69 -22.33
N LEU A 6 48.93 -48.14 -23.42
CA LEU A 6 49.06 -46.68 -23.72
C LEU A 6 48.30 -46.42 -25.03
N MET A 7 47.08 -46.01 -24.93
CA MET A 7 46.39 -45.15 -25.89
C MET A 7 44.87 -45.07 -25.63
N PHE A 8 44.49 -44.41 -24.54
CA PHE A 8 43.12 -43.90 -24.44
C PHE A 8 43.05 -42.73 -23.44
N LEU A 9 43.77 -41.69 -23.72
CA LEU A 9 43.51 -40.32 -23.23
C LEU A 9 43.98 -39.39 -24.35
N PRO A 10 43.10 -38.75 -25.08
CA PRO A 10 42.56 -37.47 -24.71
C PRO A 10 41.18 -37.21 -25.33
N LEU A 11 40.11 -37.46 -24.63
CA LEU A 11 38.78 -37.03 -25.11
C LEU A 11 37.94 -36.38 -23.97
N LEU A 12 38.60 -35.92 -22.90
CA LEU A 12 37.92 -35.29 -21.78
C LEU A 12 38.39 -33.85 -21.56
N ARG A 13 38.63 -33.10 -22.64
CA ARG A 13 39.06 -31.70 -22.52
C ARG A 13 38.24 -30.70 -23.37
N LEU A 14 37.03 -31.07 -23.82
CA LEU A 14 36.22 -30.18 -24.71
C LEU A 14 34.80 -29.87 -24.19
N ILE A 15 34.46 -30.17 -22.90
CA ILE A 15 33.13 -29.82 -22.35
C ILE A 15 33.33 -29.03 -21.06
N ARG A 16 34.04 -27.91 -21.17
CA ARG A 16 34.11 -26.95 -20.06
C ARG A 16 34.47 -25.57 -20.63
N PRO A 17 33.47 -24.83 -21.16
CA PRO A 17 33.19 -23.49 -20.65
C PRO A 17 31.73 -23.02 -20.72
N TRP A 18 30.71 -23.89 -20.75
CA TRP A 18 29.30 -23.43 -20.91
C TRP A 18 28.46 -23.48 -19.64
N LEU A 19 29.02 -23.80 -18.48
CA LEU A 19 28.32 -23.79 -17.19
C LEU A 19 28.57 -22.52 -16.35
N GLY A 20 29.31 -21.54 -16.91
CA GLY A 20 29.61 -20.29 -16.22
C GLY A 20 28.74 -19.09 -16.61
N ALA A 21 27.86 -19.21 -17.61
CA ALA A 21 27.09 -18.08 -18.16
C ALA A 21 25.61 -18.04 -17.76
N ALA A 22 25.12 -18.97 -16.97
CA ALA A 22 23.68 -19.06 -16.61
C ALA A 22 23.32 -18.56 -15.20
N ILE A 23 24.26 -18.02 -14.41
CA ILE A 23 23.99 -17.51 -13.06
C ILE A 23 23.98 -15.98 -12.97
N ALA A 24 24.21 -15.29 -14.08
CA ALA A 24 24.27 -13.81 -14.10
C ALA A 24 22.99 -13.10 -14.55
N ALA A 25 21.86 -13.80 -14.73
CA ALA A 25 20.63 -13.21 -15.27
C ALA A 25 19.43 -13.20 -14.31
N ALA A 26 19.62 -13.38 -13.01
CA ALA A 26 18.56 -13.29 -12.00
C ALA A 26 18.84 -12.21 -10.95
N ALA A 27 19.63 -11.20 -11.23
CA ALA A 27 19.55 -9.92 -10.57
C ALA A 27 18.33 -9.17 -11.14
N MET A 28 17.13 -9.72 -10.92
CA MET A 28 15.89 -8.97 -11.09
C MET A 28 15.99 -7.78 -10.18
N SER A 29 16.04 -6.62 -10.79
CA SER A 29 15.88 -5.30 -10.21
C SER A 29 14.74 -5.31 -9.19
N GLN A 30 15.05 -5.62 -7.94
CA GLN A 30 14.29 -5.08 -6.84
C GLN A 30 14.56 -3.58 -6.96
N LEU A 31 13.63 -2.87 -7.59
CA LEU A 31 13.55 -1.43 -7.43
C LEU A 31 13.61 -1.22 -5.93
N PRO A 32 14.58 -0.49 -5.39
CA PRO A 32 14.59 -0.22 -3.97
C PRO A 32 13.24 0.38 -3.64
N ALA A 33 12.52 -0.17 -2.67
CA ALA A 33 11.42 0.53 -2.04
C ALA A 33 11.98 1.92 -1.73
N HIS A 34 11.46 2.96 -2.40
CA HIS A 34 12.03 4.29 -2.29
C HIS A 34 11.81 4.69 -0.84
N ALA A 35 12.86 4.82 -0.08
CA ALA A 35 12.78 5.41 1.26
C ALA A 35 12.04 6.76 1.12
N LEU A 36 11.26 7.14 2.14
CA LEU A 36 10.69 8.48 2.19
C LEU A 36 11.79 9.50 1.88
N THR A 37 11.61 10.34 0.85
CA THR A 37 12.63 11.33 0.46
C THR A 37 12.48 12.60 1.29
N ALA A 38 13.57 13.36 1.41
CA ALA A 38 13.54 14.67 2.09
C ALA A 38 12.58 15.65 1.39
N GLU A 39 12.48 15.57 0.06
CA GLU A 39 11.58 16.39 -0.75
C GLU A 39 10.11 16.03 -0.47
N GLN A 40 9.77 14.74 -0.43
CA GLN A 40 8.42 14.27 -0.07
C GLN A 40 8.05 14.69 1.36
N ALA A 41 8.96 14.53 2.33
CA ALA A 41 8.72 14.91 3.71
C ALA A 41 8.46 16.43 3.83
N LEU A 42 9.26 17.25 3.16
CA LEU A 42 9.05 18.70 3.11
C LEU A 42 7.75 19.08 2.43
N ALA A 43 7.46 18.50 1.26
CA ALA A 43 6.22 18.78 0.51
C ALA A 43 4.95 18.36 1.27
N MET A 44 5.02 17.37 2.16
CA MET A 44 3.92 17.03 3.09
C MET A 44 3.82 17.97 4.28
N ALA A 45 4.93 18.57 4.72
CA ALA A 45 4.98 19.47 5.87
C ALA A 45 4.63 20.92 5.52
N ASP A 46 5.01 21.39 4.33
CA ASP A 46 4.89 22.77 3.87
C ASP A 46 4.17 22.86 2.52
N GLY A 47 3.55 24.00 2.24
CA GLY A 47 2.81 24.28 1.02
C GLY A 47 1.29 24.30 1.18
N ASP A 48 0.59 24.45 0.06
CA ASP A 48 -0.87 24.40 0.01
C ASP A 48 -1.41 22.98 0.18
N ASN A 49 -2.70 22.86 0.55
CA ASN A 49 -3.31 21.56 0.84
C ASN A 49 -3.27 20.59 -0.34
N ASN A 50 -3.40 21.04 -1.58
CA ASN A 50 -3.44 20.14 -2.74
C ASN A 50 -2.05 19.57 -2.99
N SER A 51 -1.01 20.40 -2.92
CA SER A 51 0.40 19.98 -3.05
C SER A 51 0.78 18.99 -1.95
N ARG A 52 0.37 19.26 -0.71
CA ARG A 52 0.64 18.38 0.44
C ARG A 52 -0.07 17.04 0.31
N ILE A 53 -1.32 17.00 -0.18
CA ILE A 53 -2.07 15.78 -0.43
C ILE A 53 -1.43 14.98 -1.57
N ALA A 54 -1.03 15.65 -2.67
CA ALA A 54 -0.35 14.97 -3.78
C ALA A 54 0.99 14.34 -3.34
N ALA A 55 1.79 15.04 -2.53
CA ALA A 55 3.03 14.50 -1.97
C ALA A 55 2.77 13.29 -1.04
N MET A 56 1.69 13.33 -0.26
CA MET A 56 1.27 12.22 0.59
C MET A 56 0.88 10.99 -0.24
N GLN A 57 0.08 11.18 -1.29
CA GLN A 57 -0.34 10.09 -2.19
C GLN A 57 0.87 9.47 -2.90
N ASP A 58 1.81 10.29 -3.37
CA ASP A 58 3.05 9.81 -3.97
C ASP A 58 3.90 9.01 -2.97
N ALA A 59 4.06 9.51 -1.75
CA ALA A 59 4.81 8.80 -0.70
C ALA A 59 4.16 7.47 -0.31
N VAL A 60 2.82 7.39 -0.24
CA VAL A 60 2.08 6.14 0.03
C VAL A 60 2.25 5.13 -1.10
N ALA A 61 2.24 5.60 -2.35
CA ALA A 61 2.34 4.72 -3.52
C ALA A 61 3.77 4.15 -3.72
N HIS A 62 4.81 4.93 -3.43
CA HIS A 62 6.18 4.62 -3.82
C HIS A 62 7.16 4.53 -2.64
N GLY A 63 6.82 5.08 -1.47
CA GLY A 63 7.69 5.16 -0.31
C GLY A 63 7.76 3.85 0.50
N ASP A 64 8.74 3.80 1.43
CA ASP A 64 8.76 2.77 2.47
C ASP A 64 7.57 2.96 3.42
N ALA A 65 6.68 2.00 3.46
CA ALA A 65 5.41 2.09 4.19
C ALA A 65 5.59 2.42 5.67
N ALA A 66 6.63 1.87 6.33
CA ALA A 66 6.89 2.10 7.75
C ALA A 66 7.38 3.54 8.01
N ARG A 67 8.26 4.06 7.16
CA ARG A 67 8.76 5.42 7.25
C ARG A 67 7.67 6.45 6.95
N VAL A 68 6.89 6.22 5.90
CA VAL A 68 5.76 7.08 5.55
C VAL A 68 4.72 7.09 6.67
N ALA A 69 4.36 5.92 7.21
CA ALA A 69 3.43 5.83 8.33
C ALA A 69 3.97 6.55 9.58
N GLN A 70 5.25 6.43 9.89
CA GLN A 70 5.89 7.14 11.00
C GLN A 70 5.79 8.66 10.84
N PHE A 71 6.06 9.17 9.64
CA PHE A 71 5.98 10.60 9.34
C PHE A 71 4.54 11.11 9.38
N LEU A 72 3.59 10.39 8.80
CA LEU A 72 2.18 10.77 8.80
C LEU A 72 1.56 10.73 10.21
N ASN A 73 1.96 9.78 11.07
CA ASN A 73 1.57 9.79 12.48
C ASN A 73 2.10 11.04 13.18
N ALA A 74 3.38 11.37 13.01
CA ALA A 74 3.97 12.59 13.57
C ALA A 74 3.24 13.86 13.09
N LEU A 75 2.91 13.91 11.80
CA LEU A 75 2.18 15.05 11.20
C LEU A 75 0.73 15.16 11.77
N ARG A 76 0.05 14.03 11.98
CA ARG A 76 -1.27 13.97 12.62
C ARG A 76 -1.22 14.49 14.06
N ASP A 77 -0.18 14.09 14.78
CA ASP A 77 -0.01 14.37 16.20
C ASP A 77 0.56 15.78 16.46
N GLY A 78 0.88 16.54 15.36
CA GLY A 78 1.43 17.91 15.48
C GLY A 78 2.91 17.93 15.86
N GLU A 79 3.64 16.84 15.64
CA GLU A 79 5.05 16.66 15.99
C GLU A 79 5.99 16.94 14.79
N VAL A 80 5.50 17.56 13.71
CA VAL A 80 6.30 17.90 12.56
C VAL A 80 6.56 19.39 12.49
N GLN A 81 7.84 19.76 12.31
CA GLN A 81 8.25 21.12 12.00
C GLN A 81 9.01 21.14 10.67
N HIS A 82 9.06 22.31 10.03
CA HIS A 82 9.82 22.52 8.80
C HIS A 82 10.63 23.82 8.88
N GLY A 83 11.76 23.86 8.21
CA GLY A 83 12.67 25.01 8.16
C GLY A 83 13.89 24.72 7.31
N GLU A 84 14.49 25.74 6.74
CA GLU A 84 15.69 25.63 5.89
C GLU A 84 15.54 24.58 4.76
N GLY A 85 14.32 24.47 4.19
CA GLY A 85 14.04 23.52 3.10
C GLY A 85 13.99 22.05 3.53
N ARG A 86 13.74 21.76 4.81
CA ARG A 86 13.66 20.39 5.36
C ARG A 86 12.49 20.25 6.33
N ALA A 87 12.01 19.02 6.49
CA ALA A 87 11.06 18.65 7.52
C ALA A 87 11.76 17.86 8.65
N PHE A 88 11.22 17.95 9.85
CA PHE A 88 11.73 17.32 11.07
C PHE A 88 10.59 16.73 11.88
N ILE A 89 10.79 15.56 12.48
CA ILE A 89 9.90 15.04 13.53
C ILE A 89 10.45 15.52 14.87
N VAL A 90 9.64 16.21 15.67
CA VAL A 90 10.06 16.79 16.95
C VAL A 90 9.31 16.12 18.08
N ARG A 91 10.03 15.36 18.93
CA ARG A 91 9.46 14.65 20.07
C ARG A 91 10.28 14.93 21.34
N GLY A 92 9.62 15.39 22.37
CA GLY A 92 10.29 15.64 23.66
C GLY A 92 11.47 16.62 23.57
N GLY A 93 11.43 17.58 22.63
CA GLY A 93 12.51 18.53 22.37
C GLY A 93 13.65 18.01 21.50
N ALA A 94 13.61 16.75 21.08
CA ALA A 94 14.58 16.18 20.15
C ALA A 94 14.05 16.23 18.70
N ALA A 95 14.86 16.68 17.74
CA ALA A 95 14.55 16.63 16.34
C ALA A 95 15.13 15.37 15.71
N ILE A 96 14.34 14.72 14.87
CA ILE A 96 14.66 13.50 14.15
C ILE A 96 14.49 13.77 12.65
N ASP A 97 15.45 13.39 11.86
CA ASP A 97 15.35 13.41 10.41
C ASP A 97 14.38 12.31 9.94
N PRO A 98 13.29 12.64 9.22
CA PRO A 98 12.27 11.66 8.85
C PRO A 98 12.77 10.62 7.83
N VAL A 99 13.82 10.92 7.08
CA VAL A 99 14.39 10.04 6.06
C VAL A 99 15.28 8.98 6.69
N SER A 100 16.26 9.41 7.48
CA SER A 100 17.22 8.50 8.12
C SER A 100 16.70 7.92 9.44
N GLY A 101 15.79 8.62 10.13
CA GLY A 101 15.33 8.29 11.47
C GLY A 101 16.36 8.60 12.56
N THR A 102 17.39 9.38 12.25
CA THR A 102 18.45 9.74 13.21
C THR A 102 18.22 11.12 13.82
N ALA A 103 18.75 11.32 15.02
CA ALA A 103 18.72 12.62 15.68
C ALA A 103 19.46 13.67 14.82
N THR A 104 18.92 14.88 14.76
CA THR A 104 19.47 16.00 14.01
C THR A 104 19.25 17.31 14.79
N SER A 105 19.87 18.40 14.32
CA SER A 105 19.64 19.71 14.90
C SER A 105 18.43 20.37 14.27
N LEU A 106 17.57 20.96 15.11
CA LEU A 106 16.42 21.73 14.67
C LEU A 106 16.87 23.16 14.36
N PRO A 107 16.57 23.74 13.17
CA PRO A 107 16.82 25.13 12.89
C PRO A 107 16.07 26.06 13.87
N ALA A 108 16.70 27.16 14.27
CA ALA A 108 16.09 28.11 15.20
C ALA A 108 14.81 28.78 14.66
N ALA A 109 14.67 28.85 13.32
CA ALA A 109 13.51 29.40 12.61
C ALA A 109 12.55 28.31 12.11
N ALA A 110 12.60 27.10 12.67
CA ALA A 110 11.66 26.05 12.28
C ALA A 110 10.24 26.39 12.75
N GLU A 111 9.26 26.12 11.90
CA GLU A 111 7.84 26.38 12.10
C GLU A 111 7.03 25.08 12.14
N ASP A 112 5.91 25.07 12.88
CA ASP A 112 5.04 23.91 12.98
C ASP A 112 4.32 23.63 11.64
N ALA A 113 4.34 22.39 11.20
CA ALA A 113 3.58 21.91 10.06
C ALA A 113 2.09 21.77 10.43
N ARG A 114 1.33 22.87 10.32
CA ARG A 114 -0.08 22.91 10.73
C ARG A 114 -0.95 22.05 9.80
N THR A 115 -1.93 21.37 10.38
CA THR A 115 -2.92 20.57 9.66
C THR A 115 -4.32 21.12 9.87
N ASN A 116 -5.11 21.19 8.81
CA ASN A 116 -6.55 21.48 8.87
C ASN A 116 -7.40 20.20 8.77
N ASN A 117 -8.71 20.32 8.89
CA ASN A 117 -9.64 19.18 8.88
C ASN A 117 -9.60 18.37 7.58
N ARG A 118 -9.36 18.99 6.42
CA ARG A 118 -9.22 18.28 5.14
C ARG A 118 -7.95 17.43 5.16
N LEU A 119 -6.82 18.03 5.51
CA LEU A 119 -5.55 17.33 5.54
C LEU A 119 -5.55 16.19 6.57
N ARG A 120 -6.18 16.39 7.75
CA ARG A 120 -6.33 15.34 8.76
C ARG A 120 -7.11 14.13 8.24
N ARG A 121 -8.15 14.33 7.45
CA ARG A 121 -8.89 13.23 6.83
C ARG A 121 -8.02 12.47 5.82
N GLU A 122 -7.27 13.18 4.99
CA GLU A 122 -6.36 12.53 4.03
C GLU A 122 -5.23 11.77 4.73
N ILE A 123 -4.65 12.31 5.81
CA ILE A 123 -3.68 11.59 6.65
C ILE A 123 -4.30 10.31 7.22
N ALA A 124 -5.53 10.37 7.72
CA ALA A 124 -6.20 9.18 8.26
C ALA A 124 -6.45 8.12 7.18
N ASN A 125 -6.84 8.53 5.97
CA ASN A 125 -7.01 7.63 4.82
C ASN A 125 -5.69 6.98 4.41
N ALA A 126 -4.62 7.77 4.32
CA ALA A 126 -3.28 7.30 3.97
C ALA A 126 -2.73 6.31 5.02
N LEU A 127 -2.90 6.63 6.32
CA LEU A 127 -2.51 5.73 7.41
C LEU A 127 -3.32 4.42 7.39
N ALA A 128 -4.62 4.47 7.11
CA ALA A 128 -5.44 3.26 6.98
C ALA A 128 -4.93 2.35 5.84
N GLU A 129 -4.50 2.93 4.73
CA GLU A 129 -3.91 2.16 3.63
C GLU A 129 -2.55 1.55 4.01
N LEU A 130 -1.66 2.35 4.60
CA LEU A 130 -0.34 1.88 5.04
C LEU A 130 -0.42 0.81 6.14
N ASN A 131 -1.40 0.91 7.04
CA ASN A 131 -1.59 -0.06 8.12
C ASN A 131 -1.93 -1.47 7.62
N LEU A 132 -2.41 -1.62 6.38
CA LEU A 132 -2.54 -2.95 5.76
C LEU A 132 -1.20 -3.67 5.61
N TRP A 133 -0.10 -2.92 5.52
CA TRP A 133 1.23 -3.46 5.22
C TRP A 133 2.13 -3.58 6.44
N VAL A 134 2.05 -2.59 7.33
CA VAL A 134 3.01 -2.41 8.44
C VAL A 134 2.36 -2.41 9.82
N GLY A 135 1.03 -2.46 9.89
CA GLY A 135 0.29 -2.48 11.13
C GLY A 135 0.41 -3.80 11.90
N THR A 136 0.10 -3.75 13.19
CA THR A 136 -0.19 -4.93 14.00
C THR A 136 -1.43 -5.65 13.47
N ASP A 137 -1.69 -6.89 13.89
CA ASP A 137 -2.89 -7.64 13.48
C ASP A 137 -4.18 -6.85 13.73
N SER A 138 -4.25 -6.13 14.84
CA SER A 138 -5.40 -5.27 15.18
C SER A 138 -5.53 -4.08 14.23
N GLU A 139 -4.43 -3.40 13.92
CA GLU A 139 -4.43 -2.25 13.01
C GLU A 139 -4.74 -2.68 11.57
N ARG A 140 -4.22 -3.84 11.12
CA ARG A 140 -4.56 -4.39 9.81
C ARG A 140 -6.03 -4.80 9.73
N LEU A 141 -6.60 -5.34 10.82
CA LEU A 141 -8.03 -5.67 10.89
C LEU A 141 -8.89 -4.40 10.79
N GLU A 142 -8.55 -3.34 11.51
CA GLU A 142 -9.27 -2.06 11.43
C GLU A 142 -9.12 -1.41 10.04
N ALA A 143 -7.94 -1.50 9.42
CA ALA A 143 -7.71 -1.03 8.05
C ALA A 143 -8.59 -1.80 7.04
N ALA A 144 -8.68 -3.13 7.16
CA ALA A 144 -9.55 -3.95 6.32
C ALA A 144 -11.04 -3.59 6.48
N ARG A 145 -11.50 -3.33 7.71
CA ARG A 145 -12.86 -2.85 8.00
C ARG A 145 -13.13 -1.46 7.41
N ALA A 146 -12.15 -0.57 7.48
CA ALA A 146 -12.26 0.75 6.85
C ALA A 146 -12.39 0.63 5.33
N MET A 147 -11.65 -0.29 4.70
CA MET A 147 -11.76 -0.57 3.27
C MET A 147 -13.12 -1.18 2.89
N LEU A 148 -13.67 -2.07 3.71
CA LEU A 148 -15.03 -2.60 3.53
C LEU A 148 -16.07 -1.47 3.58
N LYS A 149 -15.96 -0.57 4.55
CA LYS A 149 -16.89 0.55 4.71
C LYS A 149 -16.82 1.57 3.56
N GLY A 150 -15.62 1.81 3.03
CA GLY A 150 -15.36 2.71 1.90
C GLY A 150 -15.06 1.93 0.61
N ALA A 151 -15.81 0.87 0.34
CA ALA A 151 -15.58 0.01 -0.82
C ALA A 151 -15.58 0.81 -2.13
N ASN A 152 -14.52 0.63 -2.93
CA ASN A 152 -14.33 1.29 -4.20
C ASN A 152 -13.59 0.33 -5.15
N PRO A 153 -14.07 0.14 -6.41
CA PRO A 153 -13.39 -0.68 -7.41
C PRO A 153 -11.92 -0.30 -7.65
N ASP A 154 -11.56 0.98 -7.52
CA ASP A 154 -10.19 1.47 -7.71
C ASP A 154 -9.19 0.87 -6.71
N ARG A 155 -9.68 0.37 -5.56
CA ARG A 155 -8.86 -0.27 -4.52
C ARG A 155 -8.70 -1.78 -4.71
N LEU A 156 -9.27 -2.36 -5.76
CA LEU A 156 -9.26 -3.81 -5.96
C LEU A 156 -7.84 -4.38 -6.02
N ALA A 157 -6.94 -3.73 -6.76
CA ALA A 157 -5.54 -4.15 -6.86
C ALA A 157 -4.82 -4.15 -5.49
N THR A 158 -5.06 -3.13 -4.67
CA THR A 158 -4.52 -3.03 -3.29
C THR A 158 -5.06 -4.16 -2.42
N LEU A 159 -6.38 -4.43 -2.48
CA LEU A 159 -7.03 -5.50 -1.72
C LEU A 159 -6.51 -6.89 -2.12
N GLU A 160 -6.34 -7.15 -3.41
CA GLU A 160 -5.79 -8.41 -3.92
C GLU A 160 -4.33 -8.62 -3.49
N LYS A 161 -3.52 -7.58 -3.55
CA LYS A 161 -2.14 -7.62 -3.05
C LYS A 161 -2.09 -7.87 -1.55
N ALA A 162 -2.95 -7.22 -0.76
CA ALA A 162 -3.06 -7.44 0.68
C ALA A 162 -3.47 -8.87 1.00
N LEU A 163 -4.50 -9.40 0.33
CA LEU A 163 -4.96 -10.78 0.48
C LEU A 163 -3.88 -11.82 0.17
N ALA A 164 -3.03 -11.55 -0.84
CA ALA A 164 -1.94 -12.46 -1.20
C ALA A 164 -0.87 -12.59 -0.12
N GLN A 165 -0.70 -11.57 0.73
CA GLN A 165 0.32 -11.52 1.78
C GLN A 165 -0.22 -11.79 3.20
N GLU A 166 -1.53 -11.58 3.42
CA GLU A 166 -2.14 -11.70 4.75
C GLU A 166 -2.21 -13.16 5.21
N LYS A 167 -1.73 -13.39 6.43
CA LYS A 167 -1.71 -14.72 7.07
C LYS A 167 -2.67 -14.83 8.26
N HIS A 168 -3.05 -13.70 8.84
CA HIS A 168 -3.95 -13.69 9.98
C HIS A 168 -5.40 -13.90 9.50
N GLU A 169 -6.05 -14.97 9.96
CA GLU A 169 -7.35 -15.43 9.45
C GLU A 169 -8.45 -14.35 9.54
N ALA A 170 -8.54 -13.64 10.67
CA ALA A 170 -9.56 -12.61 10.86
C ALA A 170 -9.36 -11.40 9.93
N VAL A 171 -8.11 -10.98 9.70
CA VAL A 171 -7.80 -9.89 8.77
C VAL A 171 -8.10 -10.31 7.34
N ARG A 172 -7.69 -11.54 6.97
CA ARG A 172 -7.97 -12.11 5.66
C ARG A 172 -9.46 -12.18 5.36
N ALA A 173 -10.28 -12.65 6.31
CA ALA A 173 -11.73 -12.71 6.17
C ALA A 173 -12.35 -11.33 5.92
N GLU A 174 -11.87 -10.30 6.59
CA GLU A 174 -12.36 -8.93 6.41
C GLU A 174 -11.91 -8.33 5.07
N LEU A 175 -10.66 -8.61 4.63
CA LEU A 175 -10.18 -8.23 3.30
C LEU A 175 -10.97 -8.90 2.17
N GLU A 176 -11.37 -10.17 2.34
CA GLU A 176 -12.24 -10.88 1.38
C GLU A 176 -13.62 -10.22 1.26
N LEU A 177 -14.18 -9.74 2.38
CA LEU A 177 -15.42 -8.96 2.36
C LEU A 177 -15.23 -7.60 1.68
N ALA A 178 -14.13 -6.90 1.98
CA ALA A 178 -13.81 -5.62 1.34
C ALA A 178 -13.61 -5.77 -0.17
N ARG A 179 -12.94 -6.85 -0.61
CA ARG A 179 -12.78 -7.18 -2.03
C ARG A 179 -14.13 -7.45 -2.69
N SER A 180 -14.98 -8.24 -2.07
CA SER A 180 -16.33 -8.51 -2.59
C SER A 180 -17.15 -7.23 -2.67
N ALA A 181 -17.07 -6.34 -1.67
CA ALA A 181 -17.74 -5.04 -1.71
C ALA A 181 -17.22 -4.14 -2.84
N ALA A 182 -15.91 -4.13 -3.10
CA ALA A 182 -15.33 -3.39 -4.23
C ALA A 182 -15.78 -3.96 -5.59
N LEU A 183 -15.95 -5.28 -5.70
CA LEU A 183 -16.44 -5.94 -6.92
C LEU A 183 -17.93 -5.69 -7.23
N LEU A 184 -18.74 -5.23 -6.27
CA LEU A 184 -20.10 -4.78 -6.57
C LEU A 184 -20.13 -3.63 -7.59
N GLY A 185 -19.09 -2.79 -7.62
CA GLY A 185 -18.94 -1.73 -8.62
C GLY A 185 -18.26 -2.15 -9.93
N SER A 186 -18.00 -3.45 -10.15
CA SER A 186 -17.39 -3.94 -11.38
C SER A 186 -18.27 -3.70 -12.60
N ALA A 187 -17.65 -3.40 -13.76
CA ALA A 187 -18.35 -3.37 -15.04
C ALA A 187 -18.87 -4.75 -15.46
N ASP A 188 -18.23 -5.83 -14.98
CA ASP A 188 -18.62 -7.21 -15.27
C ASP A 188 -19.78 -7.69 -14.37
N ALA A 189 -20.94 -7.96 -14.96
CA ALA A 189 -22.12 -8.42 -14.26
C ALA A 189 -21.93 -9.77 -13.53
N ALA A 190 -21.09 -10.67 -14.08
CA ALA A 190 -20.81 -11.96 -13.43
C ALA A 190 -19.99 -11.76 -12.15
N GLN A 191 -19.04 -10.82 -12.16
CA GLN A 191 -18.27 -10.46 -10.97
C GLN A 191 -19.15 -9.80 -9.91
N ARG A 192 -20.05 -8.88 -10.30
CA ARG A 192 -21.02 -8.25 -9.38
C ARG A 192 -21.89 -9.30 -8.70
N MET A 193 -22.45 -10.24 -9.49
CA MET A 193 -23.30 -11.30 -8.96
C MET A 193 -22.55 -12.22 -7.97
N ALA A 194 -21.33 -12.65 -8.33
CA ALA A 194 -20.51 -13.47 -7.46
C ALA A 194 -20.18 -12.74 -6.14
N ALA A 195 -19.87 -11.45 -6.21
CA ALA A 195 -19.60 -10.60 -5.06
C ALA A 195 -20.84 -10.46 -4.15
N ALA A 196 -22.01 -10.24 -4.73
CA ALA A 196 -23.27 -10.15 -3.99
C ALA A 196 -23.58 -11.46 -3.22
N VAL A 197 -23.39 -12.61 -3.85
CA VAL A 197 -23.55 -13.92 -3.20
C VAL A 197 -22.59 -14.09 -2.02
N GLN A 198 -21.32 -13.71 -2.17
CA GLN A 198 -20.33 -13.81 -1.08
C GLN A 198 -20.68 -12.88 0.10
N LEU A 199 -21.08 -11.65 -0.17
CA LEU A 199 -21.51 -10.71 0.87
C LEU A 199 -22.77 -11.19 1.60
N ALA A 200 -23.72 -11.80 0.89
CA ALA A 200 -24.94 -12.35 1.48
C ALA A 200 -24.67 -13.51 2.44
N GLN A 201 -23.62 -14.32 2.19
CA GLN A 201 -23.21 -15.41 3.09
C GLN A 201 -22.64 -14.89 4.42
N LYS A 202 -22.13 -13.68 4.46
CA LYS A 202 -21.57 -13.02 5.65
C LYS A 202 -22.46 -11.86 6.10
N ALA A 203 -23.73 -12.13 6.31
CA ALA A 203 -24.74 -11.13 6.63
C ALA A 203 -24.39 -10.33 7.89
N SER A 204 -24.13 -9.07 7.72
CA SER A 204 -23.93 -8.06 8.75
C SER A 204 -24.72 -6.79 8.41
N PRO A 205 -24.95 -5.85 9.33
CA PRO A 205 -25.57 -4.57 8.98
C PRO A 205 -24.84 -3.85 7.83
N GLN A 206 -23.51 -3.92 7.80
CA GLN A 206 -22.69 -3.30 6.76
C GLN A 206 -22.88 -3.96 5.40
N THR A 207 -22.82 -5.31 5.33
CA THR A 207 -22.99 -6.02 4.05
C THR A 207 -24.41 -5.86 3.49
N ARG A 208 -25.44 -5.80 4.36
CA ARG A 208 -26.82 -5.51 3.94
C ARG A 208 -26.97 -4.11 3.35
N LEU A 209 -26.32 -3.11 3.96
CA LEU A 209 -26.35 -1.74 3.44
C LEU A 209 -25.75 -1.69 2.03
N LEU A 210 -24.57 -2.27 1.82
CA LEU A 210 -23.90 -2.32 0.52
C LEU A 210 -24.76 -3.03 -0.54
N LEU A 211 -25.39 -4.15 -0.19
CA LEU A 211 -26.28 -4.87 -1.11
C LEU A 211 -27.52 -4.07 -1.46
N ASN A 212 -28.12 -3.35 -0.51
CA ASN A 212 -29.27 -2.49 -0.76
C ASN A 212 -28.92 -1.29 -1.64
N GLU A 213 -27.76 -0.66 -1.41
CA GLU A 213 -27.27 0.43 -2.25
C GLU A 213 -27.05 -0.04 -3.70
N GLN A 214 -26.46 -1.23 -3.88
CA GLN A 214 -26.26 -1.80 -5.22
C GLN A 214 -27.60 -2.11 -5.92
N LEU A 215 -28.57 -2.70 -5.21
CA LEU A 215 -29.90 -2.99 -5.75
C LEU A 215 -30.62 -1.69 -6.21
N SER A 216 -30.53 -0.63 -5.40
CA SER A 216 -31.11 0.67 -5.76
C SER A 216 -30.45 1.25 -7.00
N SER A 217 -29.13 1.20 -7.08
CA SER A 217 -28.34 1.69 -8.23
C SER A 217 -28.67 0.93 -9.53
N GLU A 218 -28.89 -0.39 -9.46
CA GLU A 218 -29.28 -1.18 -10.63
C GLU A 218 -30.73 -0.93 -11.08
N GLN A 219 -31.64 -0.67 -10.14
CA GLN A 219 -33.03 -0.30 -10.45
C GLN A 219 -33.10 1.06 -11.15
N ASP A 220 -32.30 2.04 -10.71
CA ASP A 220 -32.23 3.38 -11.31
C ASP A 220 -31.57 3.37 -12.70
N SER A 221 -30.69 2.40 -12.97
CA SER A 221 -30.00 2.27 -14.25
C SER A 221 -30.76 1.45 -15.29
N THR A 222 -31.85 0.78 -14.91
CA THR A 222 -32.72 0.08 -15.86
C THR A 222 -33.77 1.08 -16.36
N PRO A 223 -33.75 1.53 -17.63
CA PRO A 223 -34.84 2.37 -18.15
C PRO A 223 -36.13 1.58 -18.05
N LEU A 224 -37.12 2.15 -17.37
CA LEU A 224 -38.50 1.66 -17.48
C LEU A 224 -38.85 1.73 -18.95
N GLN A 225 -38.84 0.61 -19.65
CA GLN A 225 -39.51 0.46 -20.94
C GLN A 225 -41.02 0.61 -20.66
N HIS A 226 -41.48 1.84 -20.63
CA HIS A 226 -42.86 2.19 -20.87
C HIS A 226 -43.07 2.18 -22.38
N ASP A 227 -43.24 1.00 -22.95
CA ASP A 227 -43.89 0.82 -24.21
C ASP A 227 -45.32 0.30 -23.92
N LEU A 228 -46.26 1.24 -24.06
CA LEU A 228 -47.65 0.96 -24.34
C LEU A 228 -47.90 1.06 -25.84
#